data_e254d67d75d4b15940871cfaaa2bb7ea
#
_entry.id   e254d67d75d4b15940871cfaaa2bb7ea
#
_cell.length_a   1.000
_cell.length_b   1.000
_cell.length_c   1.000
_cell.angle_alpha   90.00
_cell.angle_beta   90.00
_cell.angle_gamma   90.00
#
_symmetry.space_group_name_H-M   'P 1'
#
loop_
_entity.id
_entity.type
_entity.pdbx_description
1 polymer ?
#
loop_
_entity_poly.entity_id
_entity_poly.type
_entity_poly.pdbx_seq_one_letter_code
_entity_poly.pdbx_strand_id
1 'polypeptide(L)'
;MTQWVRAAAEGDCPVGELKGVVVEGVPIVLANVDGIFCALRDKCSHDDYPPSDGELDGGEVVCQYHGARFDACSGARKTLPAIRPVQSFPVEIRDGDVYVDVG
;
A
#
# COMPACT_ATOMS: atom_id res chain seq x y z
N MET A 1 3.68 13.66 15.12
CA MET A 1 4.99 13.07 15.41
C MET A 1 5.29 11.93 14.46
N THR A 2 6.52 11.88 14.00
CA THR A 2 6.96 10.79 13.13
C THR A 2 7.23 9.54 13.95
N GLN A 3 6.67 8.42 13.55
CA GLN A 3 6.89 7.14 14.21
C GLN A 3 7.20 6.08 13.15
N TRP A 4 8.49 5.85 12.94
CA TRP A 4 8.95 4.85 11.99
C TRP A 4 8.92 3.47 12.62
N VAL A 5 8.15 2.56 12.03
CA VAL A 5 8.01 1.20 12.52
C VAL A 5 8.36 0.23 11.38
N ARG A 6 9.15 -0.79 11.69
CA ARG A 6 9.50 -1.81 10.71
C ARG A 6 8.24 -2.55 10.27
N ALA A 7 8.01 -2.58 8.97
CA ALA A 7 6.84 -3.26 8.40
C ALA A 7 7.21 -4.63 7.81
N ALA A 8 8.34 -4.73 7.11
CA ALA A 8 8.77 -5.96 6.44
C ALA A 8 10.22 -5.84 6.01
N ALA A 9 10.81 -6.94 5.55
CA ALA A 9 12.08 -6.90 4.85
C ALA A 9 11.82 -6.56 3.37
N GLU A 10 12.79 -5.89 2.71
CA GLU A 10 12.65 -5.56 1.29
C GLU A 10 12.34 -6.80 0.44
N GLY A 11 12.99 -7.91 0.73
CA GLY A 11 12.82 -9.14 -0.03
C GLY A 11 11.46 -9.80 0.15
N ASP A 12 10.67 -9.36 1.13
CA ASP A 12 9.34 -9.91 1.37
C ASP A 12 8.31 -9.40 0.36
N CYS A 13 8.64 -8.33 -0.37
CA CYS A 13 7.75 -7.75 -1.37
C CYS A 13 8.53 -7.49 -2.66
N PRO A 14 8.63 -8.49 -3.55
CA PRO A 14 9.36 -8.35 -4.80
C PRO A 14 8.78 -7.27 -5.71
N VAL A 15 9.57 -6.83 -6.69
CA VAL A 15 9.15 -5.84 -7.67
C VAL A 15 7.85 -6.27 -8.36
N GLY A 16 6.89 -5.37 -8.41
CA GLY A 16 5.60 -5.61 -9.07
C GLY A 16 4.58 -6.31 -8.20
N GLU A 17 4.85 -6.52 -6.91
CA GLU A 17 3.95 -7.22 -6.01
C GLU A 17 3.44 -6.33 -4.88
N LEU A 18 2.36 -6.80 -4.26
CA LEU A 18 1.76 -6.20 -3.07
C LEU A 18 1.97 -7.14 -1.89
N LYS A 19 2.08 -6.54 -0.69
CA LYS A 19 2.13 -7.32 0.55
C LYS A 19 1.32 -6.62 1.63
N GLY A 20 0.35 -7.33 2.21
CA GLY A 20 -0.42 -6.84 3.35
C GLY A 20 0.36 -7.07 4.64
N VAL A 21 0.46 -6.03 5.47
CA VAL A 21 1.09 -6.10 6.80
C VAL A 21 0.25 -5.32 7.79
N VAL A 22 0.50 -5.53 9.07
CA VAL A 22 -0.13 -4.75 10.14
C VAL A 22 0.97 -4.04 10.92
N VAL A 23 0.88 -2.72 11.00
CA VAL A 23 1.86 -1.89 11.69
C VAL A 23 1.14 -1.10 12.78
N GLU A 24 1.46 -1.35 14.04
CA GLU A 24 0.84 -0.69 15.18
C GLU A 24 -0.70 -0.78 15.13
N GLY A 25 -1.21 -1.95 14.75
CA GLY A 25 -2.64 -2.17 14.63
C GLY A 25 -3.29 -1.60 13.37
N VAL A 26 -2.51 -0.96 12.51
CA VAL A 26 -3.01 -0.37 11.26
C VAL A 26 -2.73 -1.33 10.11
N PRO A 27 -3.76 -1.79 9.39
CA PRO A 27 -3.54 -2.63 8.21
C PRO A 27 -2.98 -1.77 7.07
N ILE A 28 -1.88 -2.25 6.47
CA ILE A 28 -1.16 -1.52 5.44
C ILE A 28 -0.85 -2.47 4.29
N VAL A 29 -0.99 -1.98 3.06
CA VAL A 29 -0.51 -2.67 1.88
C VAL A 29 0.78 -1.98 1.40
N LEU A 30 1.84 -2.77 1.29
CA LEU A 30 3.09 -2.33 0.68
C LEU A 30 3.06 -2.66 -0.80
N ALA A 31 3.53 -1.73 -1.62
CA ALA A 31 3.65 -1.92 -3.06
C ALA A 31 5.09 -1.67 -3.47
N ASN A 32 5.67 -2.57 -4.23
CA ASN A 32 7.01 -2.41 -4.78
C ASN A 32 6.88 -2.01 -6.25
N VAL A 33 6.93 -0.70 -6.50
CA VAL A 33 6.79 -0.13 -7.84
C VAL A 33 8.20 0.13 -8.39
N ASP A 34 8.68 -0.80 -9.21
CA ASP A 34 10.01 -0.70 -9.84
C ASP A 34 11.15 -0.49 -8.82
N GLY A 35 11.04 -1.09 -7.65
CA GLY A 35 12.04 -0.95 -6.59
C GLY A 35 11.75 0.17 -5.60
N ILE A 36 10.72 0.98 -5.85
CA ILE A 36 10.29 2.03 -4.93
C ILE A 36 9.14 1.50 -4.10
N PHE A 37 9.30 1.50 -2.77
CA PHE A 37 8.27 1.03 -1.87
C PHE A 37 7.30 2.15 -1.51
N CYS A 38 6.01 1.85 -1.61
CA CYS A 38 4.94 2.76 -1.22
C CYS A 38 3.99 2.03 -0.28
N ALA A 39 3.31 2.75 0.58
CA ALA A 39 2.40 2.17 1.56
C ALA A 39 1.06 2.90 1.56
N LEU A 40 -0.01 2.13 1.51
CA LEU A 40 -1.37 2.63 1.62
C LEU A 40 -2.08 1.91 2.75
N ARG A 41 -3.14 2.52 3.27
CA ARG A 41 -4.02 1.82 4.19
C ARG A 41 -4.69 0.66 3.45
N ASP A 42 -4.64 -0.53 4.04
CA ASP A 42 -5.12 -1.76 3.40
C ASP A 42 -6.64 -1.89 3.55
N LYS A 43 -7.34 -0.90 3.01
CA LYS A 43 -8.79 -0.84 3.03
C LYS A 43 -9.28 -0.07 1.80
N CYS A 44 -10.14 -0.69 1.01
CA CYS A 44 -10.71 -0.04 -0.16
C CYS A 44 -11.70 1.04 0.27
N SER A 45 -11.68 2.20 -0.39
CA SER A 45 -12.51 3.35 0.01
C SER A 45 -14.00 3.13 -0.22
N HIS A 46 -14.38 2.16 -1.05
CA HIS A 46 -15.79 1.89 -1.35
C HIS A 46 -16.31 0.61 -0.69
N ASP A 47 -15.41 -0.21 -0.13
CA ASP A 47 -15.78 -1.49 0.45
C ASP A 47 -14.73 -1.90 1.48
N ASP A 48 -15.01 -2.96 2.26
CA ASP A 48 -14.13 -3.44 3.31
C ASP A 48 -13.10 -4.45 2.84
N TYR A 49 -12.99 -4.67 1.53
CA TYR A 49 -12.00 -5.59 0.98
C TYR A 49 -10.61 -4.98 0.99
N PRO A 50 -9.59 -5.72 1.47
CA PRO A 50 -8.24 -5.17 1.51
C PRO A 50 -7.61 -5.09 0.11
N PRO A 51 -7.05 -3.93 -0.26
CA PRO A 51 -6.32 -3.80 -1.54
C PRO A 51 -5.18 -4.80 -1.71
N SER A 52 -4.61 -5.31 -0.62
CA SER A 52 -3.54 -6.31 -0.69
C SER A 52 -3.98 -7.63 -1.33
N ASP A 53 -5.29 -7.90 -1.36
CA ASP A 53 -5.82 -9.08 -2.06
C ASP A 53 -5.91 -8.86 -3.58
N GLY A 54 -5.69 -7.64 -4.04
CA GLY A 54 -5.69 -7.31 -5.46
C GLY A 54 -4.31 -7.49 -6.08
N GLU A 55 -3.99 -6.63 -7.05
CA GLU A 55 -2.71 -6.70 -7.74
C GLU A 55 -2.17 -5.31 -8.03
N LEU A 56 -0.87 -5.25 -8.32
CA LEU A 56 -0.19 -4.02 -8.72
C LEU A 56 -0.08 -4.03 -10.24
N ASP A 57 -0.60 -2.98 -10.87
CA ASP A 57 -0.59 -2.85 -12.33
C ASP A 57 -0.07 -1.45 -12.70
N GLY A 58 1.17 -1.40 -13.19
CA GLY A 58 1.77 -0.16 -13.67
C GLY A 58 1.80 0.97 -12.66
N GLY A 59 2.02 0.67 -11.40
CA GLY A 59 2.06 1.69 -10.34
C GLY A 59 0.70 2.00 -9.73
N GLU A 60 -0.33 1.25 -10.12
CA GLU A 60 -1.67 1.37 -9.54
C GLU A 60 -2.04 0.09 -8.80
N VAL A 61 -2.64 0.24 -7.63
CA VAL A 61 -3.21 -0.88 -6.89
C VAL A 61 -4.62 -1.12 -7.40
N VAL A 62 -4.88 -2.33 -7.90
CA VAL A 62 -6.19 -2.72 -8.42
C VAL A 62 -6.89 -3.55 -7.36
N CYS A 63 -8.01 -3.04 -6.85
CA CYS A 63 -8.82 -3.77 -5.88
C CYS A 63 -9.44 -4.99 -6.56
N GLN A 64 -9.40 -6.14 -5.89
CA GLN A 64 -9.89 -7.41 -6.43
C GLN A 64 -11.38 -7.34 -6.79
N TYR A 65 -12.15 -6.60 -6.01
CA TYR A 65 -13.58 -6.43 -6.26
C TYR A 65 -13.83 -5.15 -7.05
N HIS A 66 -14.63 -5.24 -8.09
CA HIS A 66 -15.10 -4.12 -8.91
C HIS A 66 -14.01 -3.38 -9.68
N GLY A 67 -12.73 -3.79 -9.56
CA GLY A 67 -11.64 -3.20 -10.32
C GLY A 67 -11.30 -1.76 -9.96
N ALA A 68 -11.62 -1.32 -8.75
CA ALA A 68 -11.24 0.02 -8.29
C ALA A 68 -9.71 0.17 -8.32
N ARG A 69 -9.21 1.30 -8.80
CA ARG A 69 -7.78 1.56 -8.93
C ARG A 69 -7.37 2.77 -8.12
N PHE A 70 -6.20 2.65 -7.48
CA PHE A 70 -5.59 3.73 -6.70
C PHE A 70 -4.12 3.85 -7.08
N ASP A 71 -3.61 5.08 -7.08
CA ASP A 71 -2.17 5.29 -7.23
C ASP A 71 -1.47 4.65 -6.03
N ALA A 72 -0.47 3.79 -6.27
CA ALA A 72 0.17 3.01 -5.22
C ALA A 72 0.92 3.86 -4.22
N CYS A 73 1.38 5.04 -4.59
CA CYS A 73 2.20 5.88 -3.72
C CYS A 73 1.42 7.02 -3.09
N SER A 74 0.45 7.62 -3.81
CA SER A 74 -0.35 8.73 -3.28
C SER A 74 -1.68 8.29 -2.69
N GLY A 75 -2.20 7.14 -3.10
CA GLY A 75 -3.52 6.67 -2.71
C GLY A 75 -4.65 7.35 -3.48
N ALA A 76 -4.35 8.21 -4.44
CA ALA A 76 -5.35 8.90 -5.22
C ALA A 76 -6.21 7.91 -6.00
N ARG A 77 -7.52 8.09 -5.98
CA ARG A 77 -8.41 7.23 -6.76
C ARG A 77 -8.19 7.47 -8.24
N LYS A 78 -8.23 6.40 -9.04
CA LYS A 78 -8.03 6.47 -10.48
C LYS A 78 -9.28 6.13 -11.26
N THR A 79 -10.11 5.22 -10.74
CA THR A 79 -11.34 4.79 -11.44
C THR A 79 -12.46 4.57 -10.44
N LEU A 80 -13.71 4.70 -10.92
CA LEU A 80 -14.86 4.24 -10.17
C LEU A 80 -14.82 2.70 -10.07
N PRO A 81 -15.37 2.10 -9.01
CA PRO A 81 -16.27 2.69 -8.02
C PRO A 81 -15.57 3.34 -6.82
N ALA A 82 -14.27 3.51 -6.84
CA ALA A 82 -13.58 4.21 -5.75
C ALA A 82 -14.08 5.65 -5.69
N ILE A 83 -14.62 6.06 -4.55
CA ILE A 83 -15.23 7.39 -4.38
C ILE A 83 -14.34 8.35 -3.61
N ARG A 84 -13.30 7.84 -2.95
CA ARG A 84 -12.34 8.61 -2.15
C ARG A 84 -10.96 8.03 -2.30
N PRO A 85 -9.90 8.85 -2.09
CA PRO A 85 -8.55 8.29 -2.06
C PRO A 85 -8.36 7.42 -0.82
N VAL A 86 -7.40 6.51 -0.93
CA VAL A 86 -6.93 5.69 0.19
C VAL A 86 -5.79 6.43 0.88
N GLN A 87 -5.72 6.36 2.21
CA GLN A 87 -4.66 7.02 2.96
C GLN A 87 -3.30 6.42 2.59
N SER A 88 -2.32 7.29 2.32
CA SER A 88 -0.93 6.88 2.07
C SER A 88 -0.07 7.18 3.31
N PHE A 89 1.04 6.44 3.44
CA PHE A 89 1.98 6.59 4.55
C PHE A 89 3.39 6.77 4.01
N PRO A 90 4.22 7.60 4.66
CA PRO A 90 5.63 7.69 4.29
C PRO A 90 6.36 6.37 4.50
N VAL A 91 7.31 6.07 3.60
CA VAL A 91 8.11 4.85 3.65
C VAL A 91 9.58 5.20 3.62
N GLU A 92 10.39 4.48 4.39
CA GLU A 92 11.83 4.62 4.38
C GLU A 92 12.46 3.23 4.39
N ILE A 93 13.54 3.07 3.61
CA ILE A 93 14.30 1.83 3.58
C ILE A 93 15.57 2.02 4.42
N ARG A 94 15.81 1.11 5.36
CA ARG A 94 17.01 1.12 6.22
C ARG A 94 17.53 -0.30 6.33
N ASP A 95 18.80 -0.49 5.94
CA ASP A 95 19.50 -1.78 6.10
C ASP A 95 18.71 -2.99 5.58
N GLY A 96 18.03 -2.83 4.45
CA GLY A 96 17.26 -3.92 3.83
C GLY A 96 15.87 -4.12 4.42
N ASP A 97 15.42 -3.25 5.32
CA ASP A 97 14.09 -3.30 5.92
C ASP A 97 13.23 -2.11 5.48
N VAL A 98 11.94 -2.35 5.39
CA VAL A 98 10.95 -1.33 5.05
C VAL A 98 10.33 -0.79 6.33
N TYR A 99 10.43 0.52 6.53
CA TYR A 99 9.83 1.22 7.65
C TYR A 99 8.70 2.11 7.15
N VAL A 100 7.62 2.16 7.92
CA VAL A 100 6.44 2.96 7.60
C VAL A 100 6.14 3.89 8.79
N ASP A 101 5.83 5.14 8.49
CA ASP A 101 5.41 6.11 9.50
C ASP A 101 3.88 6.12 9.56
N VAL A 102 3.33 5.59 10.64
CA VAL A 102 1.87 5.53 10.82
C VAL A 102 1.33 6.63 11.74
N GLY A 103 2.16 7.60 12.02
CA GLY A 103 1.78 8.73 12.82
C GLY A 103 2.48 8.85 14.11
#